data_cacd26503f0e45e83954dc00129809aa
#
_entry.id   cacd26503f0e45e83954dc00129809aa
#
_cell.length_a   1.000
_cell.length_b   1.000
_cell.length_c   1.000
_cell.angle_alpha   90.00
_cell.angle_beta   90.00
_cell.angle_gamma   90.00
#
_symmetry.space_group_name_H-M   'P 1'
#
loop_
_entity.id
_entity.type
_entity.pdbx_description
1 polymer ?
#
loop_
_entity_poly.entity_id
_entity_poly.type
_entity_poly.pdbx_seq_one_letter_code
_entity_poly.pdbx_strand_id
1 'polypeptide(L)'
;MTVTMLKGKIHRAVVKQAELNYVGSITVDPELMEAAGIYEYELVDVENGNRFETYTIAGEPGSGMICLNGAAARQVQVGDHVIIMCYCQMSPEEVKEHKPKVVFVDDENKIVKVSSYEKYGTLTQEAAK
;
A
#
# COMPACT_ATOMS: atom_id res chain seq x y z
N MET A 1 4.77 22.85 14.81
CA MET A 1 5.37 22.08 13.72
C MET A 1 4.64 20.76 13.53
N THR A 2 4.73 20.21 12.33
CA THR A 2 4.14 18.89 12.05
C THR A 2 5.22 17.94 11.56
N VAL A 3 4.96 16.65 11.76
CA VAL A 3 5.85 15.57 11.33
C VAL A 3 5.05 14.71 10.36
N THR A 4 5.67 14.33 9.24
CA THR A 4 5.06 13.41 8.29
C THR A 4 5.35 11.99 8.76
N MET A 5 4.29 11.22 9.02
CA MET A 5 4.41 9.87 9.56
C MET A 5 3.76 8.86 8.62
N LEU A 6 4.26 7.64 8.63
CA LEU A 6 3.61 6.54 7.92
C LEU A 6 2.26 6.29 8.56
N LYS A 7 1.19 6.45 7.78
CA LYS A 7 -0.16 6.20 8.25
C LYS A 7 -0.54 4.74 8.07
N GLY A 8 -0.23 4.19 6.90
CA GLY A 8 -0.55 2.81 6.58
C GLY A 8 0.27 2.29 5.42
N LYS A 9 0.28 0.96 5.29
CA LYS A 9 1.13 0.29 4.30
C LYS A 9 0.52 -1.05 3.94
N ILE A 10 0.53 -1.36 2.65
CA ILE A 10 0.23 -2.71 2.15
C ILE A 10 1.58 -3.27 1.72
N HIS A 11 2.01 -4.34 2.40
CA HIS A 11 3.36 -4.87 2.23
C HIS A 11 3.37 -6.04 1.25
N ARG A 12 4.17 -5.88 0.17
CA ARG A 12 4.46 -6.92 -0.83
C ARG A 12 3.22 -7.46 -1.54
N ALA A 13 2.31 -6.55 -1.91
CA ALA A 13 1.18 -6.91 -2.75
C ALA A 13 1.66 -7.26 -4.16
N VAL A 14 0.97 -8.16 -4.81
CA VAL A 14 1.31 -8.62 -6.16
C VAL A 14 0.54 -7.82 -7.20
N VAL A 15 1.24 -7.25 -8.16
CA VAL A 15 0.61 -6.54 -9.29
C VAL A 15 -0.11 -7.55 -10.17
N LYS A 16 -1.43 -7.40 -10.32
CA LYS A 16 -2.26 -8.29 -11.12
C LYS A 16 -2.47 -7.79 -12.53
N GLN A 17 -2.46 -6.47 -12.73
CA GLN A 17 -2.64 -5.83 -14.04
C GLN A 17 -1.81 -4.57 -14.14
N ALA A 18 -1.45 -4.20 -15.36
CA ALA A 18 -0.77 -2.95 -15.68
C ALA A 18 -1.30 -2.46 -17.03
N GLU A 19 -2.09 -1.38 -17.01
CA GLU A 19 -2.86 -0.91 -18.17
C GLU A 19 -2.42 0.49 -18.59
N LEU A 20 -1.58 0.57 -19.63
CA LEU A 20 -1.03 1.84 -20.12
C LEU A 20 -2.10 2.79 -20.65
N ASN A 21 -3.19 2.27 -21.19
CA ASN A 21 -4.20 3.08 -21.87
C ASN A 21 -5.34 3.52 -20.96
N TYR A 22 -5.18 3.35 -19.66
CA TYR A 22 -6.16 3.80 -18.67
C TYR A 22 -5.76 5.14 -18.08
N VAL A 23 -6.71 5.79 -17.42
CA VAL A 23 -6.44 6.99 -16.63
C VAL A 23 -5.44 6.62 -15.52
N GLY A 24 -4.42 7.45 -15.33
CA GLY A 24 -3.32 7.17 -14.40
C GLY A 24 -3.80 7.06 -12.96
N SER A 25 -3.37 6.01 -12.27
CA SER A 25 -3.68 5.75 -10.87
C SER A 25 -3.22 4.34 -10.50
N ILE A 26 -3.45 3.96 -9.25
CA ILE A 26 -3.37 2.56 -8.85
C ILE A 26 -4.75 2.11 -8.36
N THR A 27 -5.28 1.07 -8.99
CA THR A 27 -6.53 0.44 -8.55
C THR A 27 -6.21 -0.59 -7.48
N VAL A 28 -6.84 -0.48 -6.32
CA VAL A 28 -6.58 -1.35 -5.17
C VAL A 28 -7.89 -1.94 -4.68
N ASP A 29 -7.86 -3.21 -4.29
CA ASP A 29 -8.98 -3.84 -3.60
C ASP A 29 -9.35 -3.01 -2.37
N PRO A 30 -10.60 -2.53 -2.27
CA PRO A 30 -11.00 -1.68 -1.14
C PRO A 30 -10.88 -2.35 0.23
N GLU A 31 -10.90 -3.68 0.30
CA GLU A 31 -10.66 -4.36 1.58
C GLU A 31 -9.22 -4.13 2.07
N LEU A 32 -8.27 -4.08 1.14
CA LEU A 32 -6.88 -3.77 1.48
C LEU A 32 -6.74 -2.29 1.87
N MET A 33 -7.43 -1.41 1.15
CA MET A 33 -7.42 0.02 1.44
C MET A 33 -7.95 0.29 2.83
N GLU A 34 -9.09 -0.29 3.17
CA GLU A 34 -9.70 -0.12 4.49
C GLU A 34 -8.77 -0.62 5.59
N ALA A 35 -8.18 -1.79 5.40
CA ALA A 35 -7.27 -2.37 6.39
C ALA A 35 -6.04 -1.49 6.62
N ALA A 36 -5.54 -0.84 5.58
CA ALA A 36 -4.36 0.04 5.67
C ALA A 36 -4.72 1.49 6.01
N GLY A 37 -6.00 1.84 6.03
CA GLY A 37 -6.45 3.20 6.27
C GLY A 37 -6.22 4.12 5.09
N ILE A 38 -6.24 3.59 3.87
CA ILE A 38 -6.08 4.36 2.63
C ILE A 38 -7.46 4.71 2.07
N TYR A 39 -7.65 5.98 1.74
CA TYR A 39 -8.89 6.46 1.14
C TYR A 39 -8.78 6.48 -0.38
N GLU A 40 -9.92 6.38 -1.06
CA GLU A 40 -9.97 6.61 -2.50
C GLU A 40 -9.48 8.01 -2.82
N TYR A 41 -8.71 8.16 -3.88
CA TYR A 41 -8.03 9.38 -4.32
C TYR A 41 -6.91 9.84 -3.39
N GLU A 42 -6.55 9.06 -2.41
CA GLU A 42 -5.42 9.41 -1.55
C GLU A 42 -4.10 9.23 -2.30
N LEU A 43 -3.19 10.16 -2.07
CA LEU A 43 -1.84 10.11 -2.59
C LEU A 43 -1.06 9.00 -1.89
N VAL A 44 -0.40 8.16 -2.65
CA VAL A 44 0.40 7.05 -2.13
C VAL A 44 1.73 6.97 -2.84
N ASP A 45 2.72 6.42 -2.15
CA ASP A 45 3.96 5.98 -2.77
C ASP A 45 3.85 4.49 -3.06
N VAL A 46 4.32 4.09 -4.24
CA VAL A 46 4.39 2.69 -4.64
C VAL A 46 5.85 2.35 -4.92
N GLU A 47 6.30 1.23 -4.40
CA GLU A 47 7.71 0.87 -4.50
C GLU A 47 7.89 -0.60 -4.89
N ASN A 48 8.74 -0.82 -5.91
CA ASN A 48 9.17 -2.17 -6.33
C ASN A 48 10.70 -2.20 -6.50
N GLY A 49 11.41 -1.29 -5.86
CA GLY A 49 12.81 -0.98 -6.12
C GLY A 49 12.93 0.41 -6.70
N ASN A 50 12.00 0.80 -7.55
CA ASN A 50 11.73 2.21 -7.87
C ASN A 50 10.61 2.69 -6.97
N ARG A 51 10.64 3.95 -6.59
CA ARG A 51 9.56 4.56 -5.82
C ARG A 51 8.92 5.64 -6.65
N PHE A 52 7.59 5.60 -6.77
CA PHE A 52 6.86 6.61 -7.51
C PHE A 52 5.56 6.93 -6.78
N GLU A 53 5.06 8.13 -7.06
CA GLU A 53 3.87 8.67 -6.41
C GLU A 53 2.69 8.59 -7.37
N THR A 54 1.54 8.16 -6.87
CA THR A 54 0.30 8.12 -7.62
C THR A 54 -0.86 8.26 -6.63
N TYR A 55 -2.08 8.06 -7.09
CA TYR A 55 -3.24 8.08 -6.21
C TYR A 55 -4.09 6.82 -6.41
N THR A 56 -4.92 6.52 -5.42
CA THR A 56 -5.68 5.27 -5.38
C THR A 56 -7.07 5.41 -5.97
N ILE A 57 -7.52 4.35 -6.59
CA ILE A 57 -8.91 4.15 -7.00
C ILE A 57 -9.35 2.79 -6.46
N ALA A 58 -10.55 2.73 -5.88
CA ALA A 58 -11.07 1.47 -5.35
C ALA A 58 -11.53 0.58 -6.49
N GLY A 59 -11.09 -0.68 -6.47
CA GLY A 59 -11.54 -1.70 -7.41
C GLY A 59 -12.66 -2.55 -6.82
N GLU A 60 -12.72 -3.80 -7.24
CA GLU A 60 -13.74 -4.76 -6.79
C GLU A 60 -13.40 -5.28 -5.40
N PRO A 61 -14.30 -5.19 -4.41
CA PRO A 61 -14.04 -5.72 -3.08
C PRO A 61 -13.77 -7.23 -3.10
N GLY A 62 -12.73 -7.65 -2.40
CA GLY A 62 -12.36 -9.06 -2.27
C GLY A 62 -11.67 -9.64 -3.49
N SER A 63 -11.39 -8.83 -4.51
CA SER A 63 -10.76 -9.31 -5.75
C SER A 63 -9.25 -9.54 -5.62
N GLY A 64 -8.61 -8.93 -4.64
CA GLY A 64 -7.15 -8.89 -4.55
C GLY A 64 -6.52 -8.03 -5.63
N MET A 65 -7.29 -7.11 -6.23
CA MET A 65 -6.80 -6.32 -7.35
C MET A 65 -5.75 -5.30 -6.93
N ILE A 66 -4.63 -5.32 -7.63
CA ILE A 66 -3.61 -4.28 -7.64
C ILE A 66 -3.31 -4.06 -9.11
N CYS A 67 -3.73 -2.92 -9.64
CA CYS A 67 -3.55 -2.58 -11.04
C CYS A 67 -2.95 -1.19 -11.17
N LEU A 68 -1.83 -1.07 -11.88
CA LEU A 68 -1.20 0.20 -12.17
C LEU A 68 -1.74 0.69 -13.51
N ASN A 69 -2.25 1.92 -13.55
CA ASN A 69 -2.94 2.46 -14.69
C ASN A 69 -2.19 3.65 -15.28
N GLY A 70 -2.28 3.78 -16.61
CA GLY A 70 -1.69 4.91 -17.33
C GLY A 70 -0.17 4.91 -17.25
N ALA A 71 0.42 6.07 -17.06
CA ALA A 71 1.88 6.22 -17.03
C ALA A 71 2.52 5.39 -15.90
N ALA A 72 1.81 5.21 -14.79
CA ALA A 72 2.31 4.40 -13.68
C ALA A 72 2.53 2.94 -14.07
N ALA A 73 1.80 2.44 -15.07
CA ALA A 73 1.95 1.07 -15.54
C ALA A 73 3.36 0.79 -16.09
N ARG A 74 4.07 1.84 -16.54
CA ARG A 74 5.44 1.68 -17.06
C ARG A 74 6.46 1.35 -15.98
N GLN A 75 6.10 1.59 -14.71
CA GLN A 75 7.01 1.41 -13.57
C GLN A 75 7.01 -0.02 -13.05
N VAL A 76 6.05 -0.84 -13.45
CA VAL A 76 5.87 -2.18 -12.90
C VAL A 76 5.60 -3.19 -14.00
N GLN A 77 5.72 -4.46 -13.63
CA GLN A 77 5.30 -5.60 -14.46
C GLN A 77 4.31 -6.44 -13.65
N VAL A 78 3.39 -7.08 -14.35
CA VAL A 78 2.49 -8.05 -13.71
C VAL A 78 3.34 -9.11 -13.01
N GLY A 79 3.00 -9.41 -11.78
CA GLY A 79 3.76 -10.33 -10.94
C GLY A 79 4.76 -9.67 -10.00
N ASP A 80 5.05 -8.38 -10.20
CA ASP A 80 5.91 -7.65 -9.28
C ASP A 80 5.28 -7.61 -7.88
N HIS A 81 6.14 -7.66 -6.86
CA HIS A 81 5.73 -7.34 -5.50
C HIS A 81 5.96 -5.85 -5.27
N VAL A 82 4.92 -5.16 -4.81
CA VAL A 82 5.00 -3.73 -4.53
C VAL A 82 4.63 -3.45 -3.08
N ILE A 83 5.17 -2.35 -2.58
CA ILE A 83 4.81 -1.80 -1.28
C ILE A 83 4.03 -0.52 -1.55
N ILE A 84 2.84 -0.40 -0.96
CA ILE A 84 1.98 0.77 -1.12
C ILE A 84 1.92 1.48 0.23
N MET A 85 2.32 2.75 0.28
CA MET A 85 2.44 3.49 1.53
C MET A 85 1.66 4.79 1.45
N CYS A 86 1.02 5.15 2.56
CA CYS A 86 0.38 6.44 2.70
C CYS A 86 0.83 7.10 4.00
N TYR A 87 0.65 8.42 4.06
CA TYR A 87 1.24 9.23 5.12
C TYR A 87 0.21 10.15 5.74
N CYS A 88 0.54 10.69 6.90
CA CYS A 88 -0.28 11.70 7.55
C CYS A 88 0.65 12.72 8.22
N GLN A 89 0.08 13.90 8.49
CA GLN A 89 0.77 14.97 9.20
C GLN A 89 0.25 15.00 10.61
N MET A 90 1.12 15.10 11.58
CA MET A 90 0.69 15.17 12.97
C MET A 90 1.67 15.98 13.80
N SER A 91 1.20 16.45 14.95
CA SER A 91 2.03 17.18 15.90
C SER A 91 2.98 16.20 16.61
N PRO A 92 4.09 16.68 17.18
CA PRO A 92 4.98 15.82 18.00
C PRO A 92 4.24 15.13 19.14
N GLU A 93 3.19 15.73 19.68
CA GLU A 93 2.38 15.11 20.73
C GLU A 93 1.61 13.91 20.20
N GLU A 94 1.00 14.06 19.02
CA GLU A 94 0.26 12.98 18.38
C GLU A 94 1.17 11.81 17.99
N VAL A 95 2.42 12.11 17.63
CA VAL A 95 3.39 11.06 17.24
C VAL A 95 3.56 10.02 18.33
N LYS A 96 3.51 10.44 19.60
CA LYS A 96 3.70 9.53 20.75
C LYS A 96 2.65 8.43 20.82
N GLU A 97 1.46 8.69 20.31
CA GLU A 97 0.33 7.76 20.34
C GLU A 97 0.08 7.11 18.98
N HIS A 98 0.85 7.49 17.97
CA HIS A 98 0.61 7.03 16.61
C HIS A 98 1.00 5.57 16.40
N LYS A 99 0.11 4.85 15.74
CA LYS A 99 0.34 3.45 15.34
C LYS A 99 -0.07 3.30 13.88
N PRO A 100 0.86 3.02 12.96
CA PRO A 100 0.51 2.78 11.57
C PRO A 100 -0.26 1.47 11.42
N LYS A 101 -0.99 1.33 10.32
CA LYS A 101 -1.63 0.07 9.96
C LYS A 101 -0.80 -0.58 8.87
N VAL A 102 -0.20 -1.71 9.19
CA VAL A 102 0.66 -2.46 8.24
C VAL A 102 -0.07 -3.74 7.86
N VAL A 103 -0.40 -3.85 6.59
CA VAL A 103 -1.17 -4.98 6.06
C VAL A 103 -0.23 -5.92 5.34
N PHE A 104 -0.20 -7.18 5.78
CA PHE A 104 0.55 -8.25 5.12
C PHE A 104 -0.43 -9.09 4.30
N VAL A 105 -0.06 -9.42 3.08
CA VAL A 105 -0.90 -10.17 2.16
C VAL A 105 -0.16 -11.39 1.63
N ASP A 106 -0.92 -12.37 1.13
CA ASP A 106 -0.36 -13.52 0.42
C ASP A 106 -0.26 -13.23 -1.09
N ASP A 107 0.11 -14.23 -1.88
CA ASP A 107 0.32 -14.05 -3.31
C ASP A 107 -0.97 -13.80 -4.11
N GLU A 108 -2.14 -14.01 -3.51
CA GLU A 108 -3.42 -13.63 -4.08
C GLU A 108 -3.92 -12.31 -3.52
N ASN A 109 -3.07 -11.59 -2.79
CA ASN A 109 -3.40 -10.31 -2.15
C ASN A 109 -4.53 -10.43 -1.12
N LYS A 110 -4.63 -11.59 -0.48
CA LYS A 110 -5.55 -11.77 0.65
C LYS A 110 -4.83 -11.38 1.92
N ILE A 111 -5.54 -10.73 2.83
CA ILE A 111 -4.96 -10.27 4.09
C ILE A 111 -4.60 -11.47 4.96
N VAL A 112 -3.32 -11.55 5.31
CA VAL A 112 -2.81 -12.56 6.26
C VAL A 112 -2.82 -11.98 7.65
N LYS A 113 -2.43 -10.71 7.79
CA LYS A 113 -2.31 -10.06 9.09
C LYS A 113 -2.33 -8.55 8.93
N VAL A 114 -2.91 -7.87 9.91
CA VAL A 114 -2.78 -6.42 10.06
C VAL A 114 -2.06 -6.16 11.38
N SER A 115 -0.97 -5.41 11.32
CA SER A 115 -0.14 -5.09 12.47
C SER A 115 -0.10 -3.57 12.67
N SER A 116 0.11 -3.14 13.90
CA SER A 116 0.34 -1.73 14.21
C SER A 116 1.83 -1.44 14.47
N TYR A 117 2.69 -2.40 14.20
CA TYR A 117 4.12 -2.32 14.48
C TYR A 117 4.91 -3.09 13.43
N GLU A 118 6.01 -2.49 12.96
CA GLU A 118 6.94 -3.17 12.06
C GLU A 118 8.18 -3.56 12.85
N LYS A 119 8.43 -4.86 12.98
CA LYS A 119 9.62 -5.35 13.64
C LYS A 119 10.80 -5.25 12.67
N TYR A 120 11.94 -4.73 13.12
CA TYR A 120 13.13 -4.64 12.28
C TYR A 120 13.69 -6.04 11.98
N GLY A 121 14.38 -6.15 10.86
CA GLY A 121 15.06 -7.38 10.46
C GLY A 121 14.52 -7.98 9.18
N THR A 122 14.81 -9.26 8.95
CA THR A 122 14.33 -9.95 7.77
C THR A 122 12.84 -10.24 7.86
N LEU A 123 12.17 -10.30 6.71
CA LEU A 123 10.76 -10.64 6.63
C LEU A 123 10.60 -12.14 6.90
N THR A 124 10.14 -12.49 8.09
CA THR A 124 9.93 -13.86 8.54
C THR A 124 8.53 -14.03 9.07
N GLN A 125 8.15 -15.26 9.39
CA GLN A 125 6.87 -15.54 10.04
C GLN A 125 6.73 -14.74 11.34
N GLU A 126 7.82 -14.61 12.08
CA GLU A 126 7.82 -13.87 13.32
C GLU A 126 7.63 -12.37 13.08
N ALA A 127 8.30 -11.82 12.08
CA ALA A 127 8.14 -10.41 11.72
C ALA A 127 6.73 -10.11 11.23
N ALA A 128 6.07 -11.07 10.58
CA ALA A 128 4.71 -10.94 10.10
C ALA A 128 3.66 -11.09 11.21
N LYS A 129 4.05 -11.60 12.36
CA LYS A 129 3.17 -11.71 13.52
C LYS A 129 3.15 -10.41 14.29
#